data_9a7c8ceee6ab8c7fadd8af46d6cb83fa
#
_entry.id   9a7c8ceee6ab8c7fadd8af46d6cb83fa
#
_cell.length_a   1.000
_cell.length_b   1.000
_cell.length_c   1.000
_cell.angle_alpha   90.00
_cell.angle_beta   90.00
_cell.angle_gamma   90.00
#
_symmetry.space_group_name_H-M   'P 1'
#
loop_
_entity.id
_entity.type
_entity.pdbx_description
1 polymer ?
#
loop_
_entity_poly.entity_id
_entity_poly.type
_entity_poly.pdbx_seq_one_letter_code
_entity_poly.pdbx_strand_id
1 'polypeptide(L)'
;MLVKVFRMDKMELRELHRFFKGEEPIVVAYLFGSVAKGAVGGLSDVDVAVLLSKGYDLTLDYRLYLIDKLTEIIGKETDVVMLNEVSPLLRYEVIKCGKVLYCRDECERVAFEERTLDEYLDMGRIEKEYLRCLLQKES
;
A
#
# COMPACT_ATOMS: atom_id res chain seq x y z
N MET A 1 3.54 17.84 -19.15
CA MET A 1 3.02 17.82 -17.82
C MET A 1 3.95 17.09 -16.87
N LEU A 2 4.42 17.82 -15.91
CA LEU A 2 5.42 17.31 -15.00
C LEU A 2 4.77 16.40 -13.96
N VAL A 3 4.99 15.12 -14.13
CA VAL A 3 4.72 14.16 -13.07
C VAL A 3 5.76 14.46 -11.99
N LYS A 4 5.31 14.98 -10.86
CA LYS A 4 6.20 15.13 -9.72
C LYS A 4 6.59 13.75 -9.24
N VAL A 5 7.73 13.29 -9.71
CA VAL A 5 8.34 12.11 -9.12
C VAL A 5 8.91 12.56 -7.79
N PHE A 6 8.24 12.15 -6.72
CA PHE A 6 8.75 12.41 -5.40
C PHE A 6 10.04 11.61 -5.21
N ARG A 7 11.15 12.32 -5.05
CA ARG A 7 12.43 11.69 -4.78
C ARG A 7 12.83 11.95 -3.36
N MET A 8 12.99 10.89 -2.61
CA MET A 8 13.56 10.96 -1.28
C MET A 8 15.08 10.99 -1.40
N ASP A 9 15.71 11.84 -0.61
CA ASP A 9 17.15 11.82 -0.53
C ASP A 9 17.61 10.63 0.33
N LYS A 10 18.93 10.40 0.35
CA LYS A 10 19.49 9.27 1.11
C LYS A 10 19.29 9.38 2.61
N MET A 11 19.25 10.59 3.13
CA MET A 11 19.06 10.81 4.58
C MET A 11 17.63 10.49 4.99
N GLU A 12 16.65 10.92 4.19
CA GLU A 12 15.25 10.61 4.45
C GLU A 12 14.99 9.11 4.41
N LEU A 13 15.57 8.41 3.42
CA LEU A 13 15.45 6.96 3.33
C LEU A 13 16.06 6.26 4.53
N ARG A 14 17.20 6.73 5.03
CA ARG A 14 17.82 6.17 6.23
C ARG A 14 16.95 6.37 7.46
N GLU A 15 16.39 7.57 7.62
CA GLU A 15 15.51 7.88 8.74
C GLU A 15 14.25 7.02 8.70
N LEU A 16 13.65 6.86 7.52
CA LEU A 16 12.48 6.00 7.34
C LEU A 16 12.81 4.54 7.68
N HIS A 17 13.95 4.07 7.19
CA HIS A 17 14.37 2.69 7.45
C HIS A 17 14.59 2.47 8.95
N ARG A 18 15.23 3.42 9.62
CA ARG A 18 15.44 3.37 11.07
C ARG A 18 14.12 3.38 11.83
N PHE A 19 13.19 4.24 11.40
CA PHE A 19 11.88 4.33 12.02
C PHE A 19 11.13 3.00 11.90
N PHE A 20 11.02 2.46 10.69
CA PHE A 20 10.31 1.21 10.47
C PHE A 20 10.95 0.03 11.19
N LYS A 21 12.28 0.02 11.27
CA LYS A 21 12.99 -1.04 11.96
C LYS A 21 12.63 -1.09 13.46
N GLY A 22 12.33 0.06 14.04
CA GLY A 22 11.88 0.16 15.43
C GLY A 22 10.39 -0.17 15.62
N GLU A 23 9.63 -0.29 14.55
CA GLU A 23 8.18 -0.58 14.61
C GLU A 23 7.94 -2.06 14.39
N GLU A 24 7.91 -2.82 15.49
CA GLU A 24 7.75 -4.28 15.43
C GLU A 24 6.57 -4.78 14.60
N PRO A 25 5.39 -4.12 14.65
CA PRO A 25 4.24 -4.61 13.88
C PRO A 25 4.44 -4.58 12.37
N ILE A 26 5.31 -3.72 11.86
CA ILE A 26 5.43 -3.49 10.41
C ILE A 26 6.32 -4.53 9.76
N VAL A 27 5.76 -5.30 8.83
CA VAL A 27 6.49 -6.30 8.03
C VAL A 27 7.09 -5.65 6.80
N VAL A 28 6.31 -4.85 6.08
CA VAL A 28 6.75 -4.20 4.87
C VAL A 28 6.06 -2.85 4.73
N ALA A 29 6.77 -1.89 4.17
CA ALA A 29 6.23 -0.57 3.84
C ALA A 29 6.54 -0.25 2.39
N TYR A 30 5.55 0.25 1.68
CA TYR A 30 5.65 0.65 0.28
C TYR A 30 5.43 2.15 0.15
N LEU A 31 6.20 2.77 -0.72
CA LEU A 31 5.91 4.12 -1.17
C LEU A 31 5.10 4.03 -2.45
N PHE A 32 3.93 4.63 -2.49
CA PHE A 32 3.21 4.75 -3.74
C PHE A 32 2.68 6.17 -3.86
N GLY A 33 2.71 6.69 -5.07
CA GLY A 33 2.35 8.07 -5.26
C GLY A 33 0.87 8.26 -5.52
N SER A 34 0.37 9.42 -5.15
CA SER A 34 -0.96 9.87 -5.53
C SER A 34 -1.13 9.88 -7.06
N VAL A 35 -0.01 9.92 -7.79
CA VAL A 35 0.00 9.85 -9.25
C VAL A 35 -0.52 8.50 -9.74
N ALA A 36 -0.23 7.42 -9.03
CA ALA A 36 -0.73 6.08 -9.37
C ALA A 36 -2.24 5.96 -9.17
N LYS A 37 -2.82 6.81 -8.34
CA LYS A 37 -4.26 6.87 -8.10
C LYS A 37 -4.99 7.79 -9.07
N GLY A 38 -4.29 8.39 -10.02
CA GLY A 38 -4.88 9.34 -10.92
C GLY A 38 -5.39 10.58 -10.18
N ALA A 39 -6.41 11.22 -10.70
CA ALA A 39 -6.94 12.46 -10.16
C ALA A 39 -7.84 12.27 -8.95
N VAL A 40 -7.85 11.12 -8.32
CA VAL A 40 -8.64 10.94 -7.10
C VAL A 40 -7.89 11.67 -5.99
N GLY A 41 -8.15 12.96 -5.92
CA GLY A 41 -7.47 13.90 -5.08
C GLY A 41 -7.28 13.49 -3.65
N GLY A 42 -6.24 12.72 -3.42
CA GLY A 42 -5.71 12.64 -2.09
C GLY A 42 -5.14 14.01 -1.76
N LEU A 43 -5.52 14.55 -0.63
CA LEU A 43 -4.96 15.79 -0.13
C LEU A 43 -3.51 15.60 0.33
N SER A 44 -3.05 14.36 0.38
CA SER A 44 -1.69 14.04 0.80
C SER A 44 -0.72 14.11 -0.36
N ASP A 45 0.48 14.61 -0.09
CA ASP A 45 1.57 14.67 -1.08
C ASP A 45 2.25 13.32 -1.25
N VAL A 46 2.21 12.48 -0.23
CA VAL A 46 2.91 11.19 -0.19
C VAL A 46 1.98 10.14 0.39
N ASP A 47 1.96 8.98 -0.22
CA ASP A 47 1.19 7.84 0.28
C ASP A 47 2.15 6.69 0.64
N VAL A 48 2.00 6.18 1.86
CA VAL A 48 2.76 5.03 2.34
C VAL A 48 1.78 3.92 2.70
N ALA A 49 2.04 2.72 2.20
CA ALA A 49 1.24 1.56 2.54
C ALA A 49 2.05 0.63 3.42
N VAL A 50 1.46 0.17 4.51
CA VAL A 50 2.13 -0.73 5.44
C VAL A 50 1.34 -2.01 5.63
N LEU A 51 2.07 -3.11 5.76
CA LEU A 51 1.51 -4.41 6.12
C LEU A 51 1.93 -4.73 7.54
N LEU A 52 0.95 -4.99 8.40
CA LEU A 52 1.22 -5.39 9.77
C LEU A 52 1.28 -6.91 9.89
N SER A 53 2.15 -7.37 10.77
CA SER A 53 2.28 -8.78 11.10
C SER A 53 1.00 -9.29 11.77
N LYS A 54 0.75 -10.59 11.62
CA LYS A 54 -0.36 -11.24 12.30
C LYS A 54 -0.19 -11.12 13.81
N GLY A 55 -1.30 -10.92 14.52
CA GLY A 55 -1.29 -10.80 15.97
C GLY A 55 -1.27 -9.36 16.49
N TYR A 56 -1.14 -8.40 15.61
CA TYR A 56 -1.25 -6.99 15.98
C TYR A 56 -2.60 -6.44 15.54
N ASP A 57 -3.23 -5.70 16.44
CA ASP A 57 -4.52 -5.10 16.14
C ASP A 57 -4.35 -3.82 15.31
N LEU A 58 -5.17 -3.71 14.28
CA LEU A 58 -5.26 -2.50 13.47
C LEU A 58 -6.10 -1.48 14.24
N THR A 59 -5.46 -0.47 14.78
CA THR A 59 -6.16 0.60 15.48
C THR A 59 -6.01 1.91 14.74
N LEU A 60 -7.04 2.75 14.84
CA LEU A 60 -6.98 4.10 14.31
C LEU A 60 -5.83 4.89 14.94
N ASP A 61 -5.63 4.69 16.24
CA ASP A 61 -4.56 5.38 16.96
C ASP A 61 -3.18 5.06 16.37
N TYR A 62 -2.93 3.80 16.03
CA TYR A 62 -1.66 3.41 15.44
C TYR A 62 -1.48 4.02 14.04
N ARG A 63 -2.54 4.02 13.26
CA ARG A 63 -2.52 4.65 11.94
C ARG A 63 -2.20 6.14 12.04
N LEU A 64 -2.86 6.84 12.95
CA LEU A 64 -2.62 8.27 13.16
C LEU A 64 -1.20 8.54 13.66
N TYR A 65 -0.68 7.67 14.53
CA TYR A 65 0.71 7.73 14.98
C TYR A 65 1.68 7.61 13.79
N LEU A 66 1.44 6.66 12.89
CA LEU A 66 2.29 6.48 11.72
C LEU A 66 2.21 7.70 10.79
N ILE A 67 1.02 8.24 10.57
CA ILE A 67 0.84 9.43 9.73
C ILE A 67 1.67 10.58 10.28
N ASP A 68 1.57 10.82 11.58
CA ASP A 68 2.28 11.90 12.24
C ASP A 68 3.80 11.74 12.12
N LYS A 69 4.31 10.56 12.44
CA LYS A 69 5.73 10.28 12.40
C LYS A 69 6.30 10.34 10.99
N LEU A 70 5.59 9.77 10.03
CA LEU A 70 6.03 9.78 8.63
C LEU A 70 5.98 11.18 8.04
N THR A 71 4.96 11.96 8.38
CA THR A 71 4.87 13.35 7.95
C THR A 71 6.06 14.15 8.48
N GLU A 72 6.44 13.92 9.73
CA GLU A 72 7.60 14.58 10.35
C GLU A 72 8.91 14.20 9.64
N ILE A 73 9.11 12.91 9.37
CA ILE A 73 10.34 12.41 8.74
C ILE A 73 10.44 12.87 7.30
N ILE A 74 9.35 12.76 6.55
CA ILE A 74 9.32 13.05 5.11
C ILE A 74 9.26 14.55 4.87
N GLY A 75 8.69 15.31 5.80
CA GLY A 75 8.55 16.76 5.66
C GLY A 75 7.44 17.17 4.70
N LYS A 76 6.56 16.26 4.36
CA LYS A 76 5.40 16.50 3.50
C LYS A 76 4.21 15.77 4.08
N GLU A 77 3.02 16.26 3.79
CA GLU A 77 1.79 15.62 4.24
C GLU A 77 1.72 14.19 3.70
N THR A 78 1.68 13.24 4.61
CA THR A 78 1.75 11.82 4.30
C THR A 78 0.47 11.11 4.78
N ASP A 79 -0.12 10.31 3.92
CA ASP A 79 -1.20 9.41 4.31
C ASP A 79 -0.67 7.99 4.44
N VAL A 80 -1.34 7.18 5.26
CA VAL A 80 -0.95 5.80 5.50
C VAL A 80 -2.13 4.89 5.18
N VAL A 81 -1.86 3.90 4.33
CA VAL A 81 -2.82 2.88 3.97
C VAL A 81 -2.43 1.59 4.69
N MET A 82 -3.39 0.98 5.37
CA MET A 82 -3.17 -0.29 6.08
C MET A 82 -3.54 -1.43 5.13
N LEU A 83 -2.54 -2.12 4.59
CA LEU A 83 -2.75 -3.17 3.59
C LEU A 83 -3.55 -4.36 4.13
N ASN A 84 -3.60 -4.53 5.44
CA ASN A 84 -4.34 -5.61 6.07
C ASN A 84 -5.85 -5.49 5.90
N GLU A 85 -6.36 -4.27 5.67
CA GLU A 85 -7.81 -4.03 5.66
C GLU A 85 -8.35 -3.47 4.35
N VAL A 86 -7.50 -3.21 3.37
CA VAL A 86 -7.95 -2.69 2.07
C VAL A 86 -8.31 -3.83 1.12
N SER A 87 -9.01 -3.47 0.03
CA SER A 87 -9.45 -4.45 -0.96
C SER A 87 -8.27 -5.08 -1.72
N PRO A 88 -8.46 -6.29 -2.28
CA PRO A 88 -7.44 -6.90 -3.12
C PRO A 88 -7.02 -6.03 -4.31
N LEU A 89 -7.95 -5.26 -4.86
CA LEU A 89 -7.64 -4.35 -5.96
C LEU A 89 -6.64 -3.27 -5.53
N LEU A 90 -6.86 -2.65 -4.38
CA LEU A 90 -5.94 -1.62 -3.89
C LEU A 90 -4.59 -2.23 -3.50
N ARG A 91 -4.58 -3.40 -2.88
CA ARG A 91 -3.34 -4.13 -2.60
C ARG A 91 -2.55 -4.38 -3.87
N TYR A 92 -3.23 -4.84 -4.91
CA TYR A 92 -2.60 -5.10 -6.19
C TYR A 92 -1.99 -3.82 -6.78
N GLU A 93 -2.71 -2.70 -6.72
CA GLU A 93 -2.20 -1.41 -7.22
C GLU A 93 -0.94 -0.99 -6.47
N VAL A 94 -0.91 -1.16 -5.17
CA VAL A 94 0.26 -0.82 -4.35
C VAL A 94 1.46 -1.68 -4.74
N ILE A 95 1.26 -2.99 -4.91
CA ILE A 95 2.33 -3.92 -5.28
C ILE A 95 2.87 -3.60 -6.66
N LYS A 96 1.98 -3.32 -7.60
CA LYS A 96 2.34 -3.06 -8.99
C LYS A 96 3.08 -1.73 -9.16
N CYS A 97 2.60 -0.69 -8.51
CA CYS A 97 3.07 0.68 -8.73
C CYS A 97 3.98 1.20 -7.62
N GLY A 98 3.95 0.57 -6.46
CA GLY A 98 4.71 1.02 -5.32
C GLY A 98 6.16 0.55 -5.31
N LYS A 99 6.94 1.21 -4.49
CA LYS A 99 8.32 0.83 -4.23
C LYS A 99 8.47 0.42 -2.79
N VAL A 100 9.20 -0.67 -2.53
CA VAL A 100 9.45 -1.12 -1.17
C VAL A 100 10.37 -0.12 -0.48
N LEU A 101 9.89 0.49 0.59
CA LEU A 101 10.68 1.36 1.46
C LEU A 101 11.42 0.59 2.53
N TYR A 102 10.77 -0.45 3.04
CA TYR A 102 11.29 -1.24 4.14
C TYR A 102 10.67 -2.63 4.09
N CYS A 103 11.46 -3.64 4.36
CA CYS A 103 10.98 -5.01 4.46
C CYS A 103 11.72 -5.73 5.58
N ARG A 104 10.97 -6.21 6.57
CA ARG A 104 11.54 -6.95 7.69
C ARG A 104 11.75 -8.41 7.34
N ASP A 105 10.81 -8.99 6.59
CA ASP A 105 10.81 -10.39 6.25
C ASP A 105 10.40 -10.55 4.78
N GLU A 106 11.38 -10.89 3.95
CA GLU A 106 11.16 -11.07 2.52
C GLU A 106 10.19 -12.22 2.22
N CYS A 107 10.23 -13.28 3.03
CA CYS A 107 9.33 -14.41 2.84
C CYS A 107 7.88 -14.00 3.09
N GLU A 108 7.63 -13.21 4.13
CA GLU A 108 6.28 -12.70 4.39
C GLU A 108 5.82 -11.74 3.31
N ARG A 109 6.71 -10.89 2.82
CA ARG A 109 6.38 -9.97 1.74
C ARG A 109 5.98 -10.72 0.48
N VAL A 110 6.79 -11.69 0.08
CA VAL A 110 6.52 -12.49 -1.12
C VAL A 110 5.21 -13.25 -0.97
N ALA A 111 4.96 -13.85 0.19
CA ALA A 111 3.71 -14.56 0.45
C ALA A 111 2.51 -13.61 0.36
N PHE A 112 2.63 -12.41 0.89
CA PHE A 112 1.59 -11.38 0.81
C PHE A 112 1.32 -10.99 -0.65
N GLU A 113 2.38 -10.76 -1.42
CA GLU A 113 2.25 -10.37 -2.82
C GLU A 113 1.62 -11.48 -3.65
N GLU A 114 2.00 -12.74 -3.41
CA GLU A 114 1.39 -13.88 -4.08
C GLU A 114 -0.09 -14.02 -3.76
N ARG A 115 -0.46 -13.90 -2.49
CA ARG A 115 -1.87 -13.96 -2.09
C ARG A 115 -2.69 -12.84 -2.73
N THR A 116 -2.11 -11.65 -2.76
CA THR A 116 -2.77 -10.50 -3.37
C THR A 116 -3.01 -10.72 -4.86
N LEU A 117 -1.99 -11.25 -5.55
CA LEU A 117 -2.12 -11.54 -6.97
C LEU A 117 -3.17 -12.61 -7.24
N ASP A 118 -3.19 -13.67 -6.44
CA ASP A 118 -4.19 -14.73 -6.56
C ASP A 118 -5.60 -14.20 -6.33
N GLU A 119 -5.80 -13.39 -5.30
CA GLU A 119 -7.10 -12.78 -5.02
C GLU A 119 -7.54 -11.85 -6.13
N TYR A 120 -6.62 -11.07 -6.68
CA TYR A 120 -6.90 -10.16 -7.78
C TYR A 120 -7.32 -10.93 -9.04
N LEU A 121 -6.62 -12.01 -9.36
CA LEU A 121 -6.95 -12.86 -10.51
C LEU A 121 -8.30 -13.57 -10.32
N ASP A 122 -8.59 -14.02 -9.12
CA ASP A 122 -9.89 -14.63 -8.80
C ASP A 122 -11.03 -13.63 -8.96
N MET A 123 -10.85 -12.39 -8.55
CA MET A 123 -11.83 -11.34 -8.76
C MET A 123 -12.12 -11.13 -10.25
N GLY A 124 -11.08 -11.08 -11.06
CA GLY A 124 -11.24 -10.94 -12.50
C GLY A 124 -11.99 -12.11 -13.13
N ARG A 125 -11.75 -13.32 -12.65
CA ARG A 125 -12.44 -14.53 -13.12
C ARG A 125 -13.93 -14.50 -12.75
N ILE A 126 -14.24 -14.15 -11.53
CA ILE A 126 -15.61 -14.03 -11.04
C ILE A 126 -16.37 -12.97 -11.84
N GLU A 127 -15.75 -11.84 -12.09
CA GLU A 127 -16.34 -10.78 -12.89
C GLU A 127 -16.66 -11.26 -14.31
N LYS A 128 -15.74 -11.98 -14.94
CA LYS A 128 -15.95 -12.53 -16.28
C LYS A 128 -17.12 -13.53 -16.31
N GLU A 129 -17.20 -14.39 -15.31
CA GLU A 129 -18.30 -15.34 -15.22
C GLU A 129 -19.64 -14.65 -15.00
N TYR A 130 -19.65 -13.64 -14.16
CA TYR A 130 -20.85 -12.86 -13.92
C TYR A 130 -21.34 -12.18 -15.20
N LEU A 131 -20.46 -11.56 -15.96
CA LEU A 131 -20.79 -10.93 -17.22
C LEU A 131 -21.30 -11.94 -18.24
N ARG A 132 -20.69 -13.12 -18.30
CA ARG A 132 -21.15 -14.21 -19.19
C ARG A 132 -22.56 -14.62 -18.84
N CYS A 133 -22.87 -14.80 -17.56
CA CYS A 133 -24.21 -15.16 -17.12
C CYS A 133 -25.24 -14.08 -17.48
N LEU A 134 -24.88 -12.81 -17.31
CA LEU A 134 -25.77 -11.70 -17.69
C LEU A 134 -26.07 -11.70 -19.18
N LEU A 135 -25.05 -11.93 -20.02
CA LEU A 135 -25.23 -11.97 -21.48
C LEU A 135 -26.08 -13.14 -21.92
N GLN A 136 -25.99 -14.28 -21.24
CA GLN A 136 -26.83 -15.44 -21.55
C GLN A 136 -28.30 -15.22 -21.19
N LYS A 137 -28.57 -14.43 -20.16
CA LYS A 137 -29.96 -14.13 -19.77
C LYS A 137 -30.67 -13.19 -20.71
N GLU A 138 -29.94 -12.44 -21.52
CA GLU A 138 -30.52 -11.49 -22.47
C GLU A 138 -30.81 -12.07 -23.85
N SER A 139 -30.37 -13.29 -24.08
CA SER A 139 -30.61 -13.95 -25.39
C SER A 139 -31.89 -14.78 -25.38
#